data_ba03659e96e4a16d3b117a4845e93e7c
#
_entry.id   ba03659e96e4a16d3b117a4845e93e7c
#
_cell.length_a   1.000
_cell.length_b   1.000
_cell.length_c   1.000
_cell.angle_alpha   90.00
_cell.angle_beta   90.00
_cell.angle_gamma   90.00
#
_symmetry.space_group_name_H-M   'P 1'
#
loop_
_entity.id
_entity.type
_entity.pdbx_description
1 polymer ?
#
loop_
_entity_poly.entity_id
_entity_poly.type
_entity_poly.pdbx_seq_one_letter_code
_entity_poly.pdbx_strand_id
1 'polypeptide(L)'
;VGTLASSSSPDQVDQGGGWLYHLLTKAGVSPDTASTVTDLIVRPLGILVVVVIAIIVARLGSRLIRRLLERVADQAAHRAGSARGARVTTMSGVVANIWRFFVFVVAGAIVLGMLGINLTPLLASATIIGATLGFGAQQIVRDYFSGILMTVEDQYNVGDSVTVGGMTGVVEEVTMRLTRFRGADGTVFIIPNGDIRLVGNLSRGWARAIVDLTLPGAGAADLDTVRGVIAAAAHEVATSPAFAGHCTEPPVLVGLQCADSTTITMRVTLLTIPSQRDPLTRALREATLEALAKASLWPAAVEPPATPAA
;
A
#
# COMPACT_ATOMS: atom_id res chain seq x y z
N VAL A 1 -24.37 68.37 22.58
CA VAL A 1 -24.55 68.10 24.03
C VAL A 1 -25.17 66.69 24.12
N GLY A 2 -24.41 65.72 24.52
CA GLY A 2 -24.88 64.35 24.67
C GLY A 2 -23.71 63.40 24.95
N THR A 3 -23.27 63.41 26.18
CA THR A 3 -22.28 62.47 26.75
C THR A 3 -22.78 61.02 26.66
N LEU A 4 -22.19 60.21 25.80
CA LEU A 4 -22.35 58.76 25.81
C LEU A 4 -21.39 58.18 26.87
N ALA A 5 -21.94 57.89 28.06
CA ALA A 5 -21.29 57.04 29.03
C ALA A 5 -21.20 55.64 28.49
N SER A 6 -19.97 55.17 28.25
CA SER A 6 -19.69 53.76 27.97
C SER A 6 -19.93 52.94 29.24
N SER A 7 -21.06 52.26 29.30
CA SER A 7 -21.31 51.21 30.25
C SER A 7 -20.43 50.00 29.89
N SER A 8 -19.30 49.88 30.53
CA SER A 8 -18.53 48.63 30.57
C SER A 8 -19.37 47.60 31.29
N SER A 9 -19.85 46.61 30.58
CA SER A 9 -20.59 45.46 31.12
C SER A 9 -19.73 44.71 32.12
N PRO A 10 -20.26 44.34 33.29
CA PRO A 10 -19.52 43.60 34.30
C PRO A 10 -19.19 42.15 33.95
N ASP A 11 -19.61 41.68 32.80
CA ASP A 11 -19.47 40.26 32.41
C ASP A 11 -18.11 39.85 31.77
N GLN A 12 -17.16 40.77 31.62
CA GLN A 12 -15.85 40.44 31.08
C GLN A 12 -14.76 40.13 32.12
N VAL A 13 -15.05 40.21 33.41
CA VAL A 13 -14.05 40.01 34.46
C VAL A 13 -14.02 38.58 35.01
N ASP A 14 -14.98 37.71 34.61
CA ASP A 14 -15.19 36.42 35.31
C ASP A 14 -14.50 35.21 34.66
N GLN A 15 -13.59 35.36 33.72
CA GLN A 15 -12.91 34.23 33.11
C GLN A 15 -11.49 33.93 33.64
N GLY A 16 -11.02 34.64 34.66
CA GLY A 16 -9.68 34.47 35.25
C GLY A 16 -9.63 34.17 36.73
N GLY A 17 -10.78 34.21 37.43
CA GLY A 17 -10.83 34.05 38.88
C GLY A 17 -10.90 32.57 39.30
N GLY A 18 -9.77 31.87 39.36
CA GLY A 18 -9.70 30.51 39.91
C GLY A 18 -10.17 30.48 41.39
N TRP A 19 -10.42 29.27 41.90
CA TRP A 19 -10.87 29.00 43.29
C TRP A 19 -10.17 29.84 44.35
N LEU A 20 -8.92 30.22 44.13
CA LEU A 20 -8.12 31.04 45.04
C LEU A 20 -8.63 32.52 45.12
N TYR A 21 -9.04 33.09 43.98
CA TYR A 21 -9.65 34.41 43.91
C TYR A 21 -10.97 34.47 44.74
N HIS A 22 -11.80 33.45 44.57
CA HIS A 22 -13.04 33.33 45.35
C HIS A 22 -12.80 33.11 46.86
N LEU A 23 -11.73 32.39 47.22
CA LEU A 23 -11.34 32.22 48.62
C LEU A 23 -10.83 33.53 49.23
N LEU A 24 -9.97 34.28 48.53
CA LEU A 24 -9.40 35.54 48.99
C LEU A 24 -10.48 36.64 49.14
N THR A 25 -11.38 36.74 48.19
CA THR A 25 -12.52 37.69 48.27
C THR A 25 -13.48 37.32 49.41
N LYS A 26 -13.69 36.03 49.68
CA LYS A 26 -14.51 35.54 50.80
C LYS A 26 -13.83 35.74 52.13
N ALA A 27 -12.50 35.85 52.21
CA ALA A 27 -11.69 36.15 53.35
C ALA A 27 -11.58 37.67 53.64
N GLY A 28 -12.25 38.53 52.87
CA GLY A 28 -12.28 39.96 53.05
C GLY A 28 -11.14 40.75 52.42
N VAL A 29 -10.39 40.14 51.53
CA VAL A 29 -9.33 40.81 50.74
C VAL A 29 -9.99 41.62 49.63
N SER A 30 -9.54 42.87 49.40
CA SER A 30 -10.07 43.72 48.35
C SER A 30 -9.90 43.04 46.96
N PRO A 31 -10.86 43.21 46.04
CA PRO A 31 -10.81 42.56 44.71
C PRO A 31 -9.53 42.83 43.93
N ASP A 32 -8.97 44.03 44.06
CA ASP A 32 -7.73 44.43 43.39
C ASP A 32 -6.48 43.71 43.98
N THR A 33 -6.47 43.51 45.32
CA THR A 33 -5.38 42.78 45.96
C THR A 33 -5.50 41.28 45.69
N ALA A 34 -6.71 40.73 45.64
CA ALA A 34 -6.96 39.33 45.33
C ALA A 34 -6.55 38.98 43.89
N SER A 35 -6.83 39.88 42.93
CA SER A 35 -6.40 39.69 41.55
C SER A 35 -4.87 39.74 41.39
N THR A 36 -4.22 40.73 42.06
CA THR A 36 -2.76 40.86 42.04
C THR A 36 -2.06 39.66 42.68
N VAL A 37 -2.56 39.16 43.79
CA VAL A 37 -2.02 37.96 44.45
C VAL A 37 -2.25 36.72 43.58
N THR A 38 -3.40 36.60 42.96
CA THR A 38 -3.70 35.48 42.04
C THR A 38 -2.77 35.50 40.84
N ASP A 39 -2.56 36.66 40.24
CA ASP A 39 -1.66 36.80 39.10
C ASP A 39 -0.19 36.56 39.47
N LEU A 40 0.24 37.01 40.66
CA LEU A 40 1.62 36.88 41.12
C LEU A 40 1.97 35.45 41.56
N ILE A 41 1.01 34.65 42.03
CA ILE A 41 1.25 33.31 42.57
C ILE A 41 0.72 32.23 41.61
N VAL A 42 -0.50 32.35 41.10
CA VAL A 42 -1.14 31.30 40.31
C VAL A 42 -0.55 31.16 38.92
N ARG A 43 -0.21 32.30 38.28
CA ARG A 43 0.41 32.23 36.94
C ARG A 43 1.80 31.56 36.95
N PRO A 44 2.78 31.97 37.80
CA PRO A 44 4.07 31.29 37.82
C PRO A 44 3.98 29.84 38.29
N LEU A 45 3.07 29.52 39.21
CA LEU A 45 2.82 28.14 39.63
C LEU A 45 2.23 27.31 38.48
N GLY A 46 1.28 27.87 37.75
CA GLY A 46 0.71 27.24 36.58
C GLY A 46 1.77 26.98 35.48
N ILE A 47 2.63 27.96 35.20
CA ILE A 47 3.76 27.80 34.27
C ILE A 47 4.70 26.69 34.76
N LEU A 48 5.05 26.68 36.06
CA LEU A 48 5.89 25.64 36.64
C LEU A 48 5.28 24.23 36.44
N VAL A 49 3.97 24.10 36.69
CA VAL A 49 3.24 22.84 36.52
C VAL A 49 3.26 22.40 35.06
N VAL A 50 3.01 23.29 34.09
CA VAL A 50 3.06 23.00 32.65
C VAL A 50 4.45 22.54 32.26
N VAL A 51 5.51 23.23 32.72
CA VAL A 51 6.89 22.86 32.42
C VAL A 51 7.26 21.48 33.00
N VAL A 52 6.87 21.22 34.25
CA VAL A 52 7.10 19.92 34.90
C VAL A 52 6.38 18.80 34.16
N ILE A 53 5.10 18.99 33.79
CA ILE A 53 4.34 18.03 33.01
C ILE A 53 5.01 17.81 31.65
N ALA A 54 5.40 18.87 30.97
CA ALA A 54 6.09 18.77 29.68
C ALA A 54 7.39 17.95 29.77
N ILE A 55 8.19 18.19 30.82
CA ILE A 55 9.42 17.41 31.06
C ILE A 55 9.11 15.94 31.32
N ILE A 56 8.07 15.64 32.10
CA ILE A 56 7.65 14.27 32.40
C ILE A 56 7.19 13.58 31.11
N VAL A 57 6.29 14.22 30.35
CA VAL A 57 5.76 13.70 29.09
C VAL A 57 6.87 13.51 28.07
N ALA A 58 7.79 14.48 27.93
CA ALA A 58 8.93 14.39 27.02
C ALA A 58 9.86 13.22 27.39
N ARG A 59 10.15 13.05 28.70
CA ARG A 59 11.01 11.96 29.18
C ARG A 59 10.33 10.59 29.06
N LEU A 60 9.07 10.49 29.48
CA LEU A 60 8.33 9.24 29.45
C LEU A 60 8.11 8.77 28.00
N GLY A 61 7.64 9.68 27.12
CA GLY A 61 7.44 9.38 25.71
C GLY A 61 8.75 8.98 25.00
N SER A 62 9.83 9.73 25.25
CA SER A 62 11.13 9.38 24.63
C SER A 62 11.70 8.03 25.15
N ARG A 63 11.45 7.67 26.42
CA ARG A 63 11.83 6.35 26.94
C ARG A 63 10.98 5.23 26.31
N LEU A 64 9.69 5.46 26.17
CA LEU A 64 8.78 4.49 25.54
C LEU A 64 9.16 4.26 24.08
N ILE A 65 9.36 5.32 23.31
CA ILE A 65 9.77 5.27 21.90
C ILE A 65 11.07 4.46 21.76
N ARG A 66 12.10 4.77 22.56
CA ARG A 66 13.36 4.04 22.53
C ARG A 66 13.17 2.58 22.85
N ARG A 67 12.44 2.22 23.91
CA ARG A 67 12.18 0.82 24.30
C ARG A 67 11.44 0.03 23.22
N LEU A 68 10.46 0.64 22.56
CA LEU A 68 9.72 0.00 21.50
C LEU A 68 10.60 -0.24 20.27
N LEU A 69 11.39 0.76 19.86
CA LEU A 69 12.28 0.64 18.71
C LEU A 69 13.45 -0.33 18.96
N GLU A 70 13.99 -0.36 20.20
CA GLU A 70 15.04 -1.31 20.58
C GLU A 70 14.51 -2.76 20.53
N ARG A 71 13.29 -3.02 21.01
CA ARG A 71 12.67 -4.37 20.89
C ARG A 71 12.50 -4.81 19.44
N VAL A 72 12.08 -3.89 18.57
CA VAL A 72 11.95 -4.17 17.13
C VAL A 72 13.34 -4.39 16.50
N ALA A 73 14.35 -3.63 16.93
CA ALA A 73 15.73 -3.77 16.48
C ALA A 73 16.32 -5.12 16.82
N ASP A 74 16.12 -5.57 18.07
CA ASP A 74 16.64 -6.85 18.56
C ASP A 74 16.00 -8.03 17.81
N GLN A 75 14.70 -7.98 17.56
CA GLN A 75 14.00 -8.98 16.73
C GLN A 75 14.50 -9.00 15.29
N ALA A 76 14.79 -7.83 14.72
CA ALA A 76 15.32 -7.71 13.36
C ALA A 76 16.80 -8.15 13.27
N ALA A 77 17.59 -7.90 14.31
CA ALA A 77 19.02 -8.32 14.38
C ALA A 77 19.16 -9.85 14.42
N HIS A 78 18.29 -10.53 15.16
CA HIS A 78 18.26 -12.00 15.20
C HIS A 78 17.92 -12.65 13.86
N ARG A 79 17.19 -11.94 12.97
CA ARG A 79 16.79 -12.46 11.64
C ARG A 79 17.70 -12.06 10.49
N ALA A 80 18.48 -10.98 10.58
CA ALA A 80 19.11 -10.37 9.42
C ALA A 80 20.53 -9.79 9.62
N GLY A 81 21.21 -10.07 10.75
CA GLY A 81 22.61 -9.67 11.00
C GLY A 81 22.80 -8.25 11.55
N SER A 82 23.99 -8.03 12.14
CA SER A 82 24.35 -6.86 12.96
C SER A 82 24.27 -5.48 12.29
N ALA A 83 24.41 -5.40 10.97
CA ALA A 83 24.39 -4.12 10.24
C ALA A 83 23.00 -3.42 10.23
N ARG A 84 21.90 -4.15 10.39
CA ARG A 84 20.55 -3.57 10.51
C ARG A 84 20.29 -3.01 11.91
N GLY A 85 20.83 -3.62 12.95
CA GLY A 85 20.66 -3.14 14.33
C GLY A 85 21.22 -1.72 14.54
N ALA A 86 22.37 -1.41 13.98
CA ALA A 86 22.99 -0.08 14.09
C ALA A 86 22.17 1.05 13.45
N ARG A 87 21.45 0.79 12.38
CA ARG A 87 20.56 1.76 11.72
C ARG A 87 19.32 2.08 12.55
N VAL A 88 18.76 1.09 13.22
CA VAL A 88 17.53 1.26 14.04
C VAL A 88 17.84 2.06 15.31
N THR A 89 19.01 1.88 15.92
CA THR A 89 19.41 2.66 17.09
C THR A 89 19.60 4.14 16.77
N THR A 90 20.15 4.49 15.60
CA THR A 90 20.25 5.88 15.16
C THR A 90 18.86 6.50 14.92
N MET A 91 17.93 5.77 14.30
CA MET A 91 16.57 6.23 14.07
C MET A 91 15.78 6.44 15.36
N SER A 92 16.00 5.63 16.39
CA SER A 92 15.34 5.78 17.69
C SER A 92 15.66 7.13 18.36
N GLY A 93 16.91 7.59 18.22
CA GLY A 93 17.34 8.89 18.70
C GLY A 93 16.65 10.06 17.98
N VAL A 94 16.53 9.97 16.67
CA VAL A 94 15.87 11.00 15.85
C VAL A 94 14.39 11.12 16.21
N VAL A 95 13.67 10.00 16.26
CA VAL A 95 12.23 9.98 16.60
C VAL A 95 12.00 10.51 18.04
N ALA A 96 12.86 10.12 18.99
CA ALA A 96 12.76 10.63 20.38
C ALA A 96 13.05 12.13 20.47
N ASN A 97 13.94 12.70 19.64
CA ASN A 97 14.21 14.12 19.58
C ASN A 97 13.06 14.91 18.95
N ILE A 98 12.46 14.39 17.87
CA ILE A 98 11.25 14.97 17.26
C ILE A 98 10.11 15.01 18.27
N TRP A 99 9.90 13.92 19.04
CA TRP A 99 8.90 13.87 20.11
C TRP A 99 9.12 14.97 21.16
N ARG A 100 10.35 15.12 21.65
CA ARG A 100 10.70 16.17 22.63
C ARG A 100 10.45 17.55 22.06
N PHE A 101 10.89 17.81 20.84
CA PHE A 101 10.69 19.10 20.17
C PHE A 101 9.19 19.44 20.14
N PHE A 102 8.34 18.48 19.75
CA PHE A 102 6.90 18.68 19.67
C PHE A 102 6.27 19.00 21.05
N VAL A 103 6.67 18.24 22.08
CA VAL A 103 6.18 18.47 23.45
C VAL A 103 6.61 19.87 23.94
N PHE A 104 7.84 20.30 23.70
CA PHE A 104 8.29 21.63 24.13
C PHE A 104 7.66 22.76 23.31
N VAL A 105 7.37 22.58 22.05
CA VAL A 105 6.64 23.57 21.23
C VAL A 105 5.22 23.76 21.77
N VAL A 106 4.51 22.67 22.08
CA VAL A 106 3.16 22.73 22.67
C VAL A 106 3.19 23.35 24.05
N ALA A 107 4.13 22.95 24.92
CA ALA A 107 4.28 23.52 26.23
C ALA A 107 4.61 25.01 26.18
N GLY A 108 5.50 25.43 25.29
CA GLY A 108 5.82 26.82 25.04
C GLY A 108 4.62 27.64 24.60
N ALA A 109 3.79 27.11 23.70
CA ALA A 109 2.55 27.78 23.31
C ALA A 109 1.59 27.94 24.46
N ILE A 110 1.43 26.92 25.32
CA ILE A 110 0.58 27.01 26.51
C ILE A 110 1.11 28.10 27.47
N VAL A 111 2.42 28.13 27.72
CA VAL A 111 3.06 29.15 28.60
C VAL A 111 2.86 30.55 28.01
N LEU A 112 3.05 30.76 26.70
CA LEU A 112 2.81 32.05 26.06
C LEU A 112 1.34 32.49 26.22
N GLY A 113 0.39 31.56 26.09
CA GLY A 113 -1.03 31.83 26.34
C GLY A 113 -1.30 32.26 27.79
N MET A 114 -0.65 31.60 28.78
CA MET A 114 -0.77 32.00 30.22
C MET A 114 -0.17 33.36 30.51
N LEU A 115 0.80 33.81 29.71
CA LEU A 115 1.36 35.17 29.78
C LEU A 115 0.49 36.22 29.10
N GLY A 116 -0.67 35.83 28.51
CA GLY A 116 -1.59 36.76 27.85
C GLY A 116 -1.18 37.09 26.42
N ILE A 117 -0.22 36.39 25.85
CA ILE A 117 0.21 36.61 24.44
C ILE A 117 -0.85 36.02 23.50
N ASN A 118 -1.23 36.81 22.51
CA ASN A 118 -2.18 36.33 21.50
C ASN A 118 -1.56 35.21 20.65
N LEU A 119 -2.09 34.01 20.78
CA LEU A 119 -1.62 32.82 20.06
C LEU A 119 -2.21 32.68 18.67
N THR A 120 -3.14 33.53 18.24
CA THR A 120 -3.80 33.41 16.92
C THR A 120 -2.82 33.37 15.76
N PRO A 121 -1.78 34.24 15.67
CA PRO A 121 -0.80 34.18 14.59
C PRO A 121 0.06 32.90 14.63
N LEU A 122 0.36 32.41 15.85
CA LEU A 122 1.13 31.19 16.05
C LEU A 122 0.32 29.95 15.59
N LEU A 123 -0.96 29.89 15.96
CA LEU A 123 -1.87 28.82 15.55
C LEU A 123 -2.11 28.83 14.04
N ALA A 124 -2.27 30.00 13.43
CA ALA A 124 -2.40 30.15 11.98
C ALA A 124 -1.16 29.60 11.26
N SER A 125 0.04 29.97 11.70
CA SER A 125 1.30 29.48 11.12
C SER A 125 1.47 27.96 11.34
N ALA A 126 1.14 27.47 12.53
CA ALA A 126 1.20 26.04 12.84
C ALA A 126 0.24 25.23 11.97
N THR A 127 -0.95 25.78 11.62
CA THR A 127 -1.90 25.15 10.72
C THR A 127 -1.32 25.00 9.30
N ILE A 128 -0.67 26.04 8.80
CA ILE A 128 -0.04 26.01 7.48
C ILE A 128 1.11 24.98 7.45
N ILE A 129 1.97 25.00 8.48
CA ILE A 129 3.07 24.03 8.63
C ILE A 129 2.50 22.60 8.71
N GLY A 130 1.47 22.40 9.54
CA GLY A 130 0.82 21.11 9.69
C GLY A 130 0.20 20.58 8.40
N ALA A 131 -0.47 21.43 7.62
CA ALA A 131 -1.01 21.09 6.33
C ALA A 131 0.11 20.67 5.35
N THR A 132 1.19 21.44 5.29
CA THR A 132 2.35 21.14 4.42
C THR A 132 2.98 19.79 4.77
N LEU A 133 3.20 19.51 6.06
CA LEU A 133 3.71 18.23 6.54
C LEU A 133 2.73 17.09 6.27
N GLY A 134 1.43 17.34 6.41
CA GLY A 134 0.38 16.38 6.09
C GLY A 134 0.38 15.97 4.62
N PHE A 135 0.47 16.94 3.71
CA PHE A 135 0.61 16.64 2.27
C PHE A 135 1.92 15.90 1.96
N GLY A 136 3.02 16.28 2.62
CA GLY A 136 4.31 15.55 2.47
C GLY A 136 4.27 14.10 2.97
N ALA A 137 3.44 13.80 3.99
CA ALA A 137 3.30 12.46 4.56
C ALA A 137 2.19 11.63 3.90
N GLN A 138 1.35 12.21 3.04
CA GLN A 138 0.16 11.59 2.45
C GLN A 138 0.46 10.25 1.78
N GLN A 139 1.58 10.13 1.06
CA GLN A 139 1.97 8.90 0.38
C GLN A 139 2.23 7.77 1.38
N ILE A 140 2.93 8.08 2.47
CA ILE A 140 3.24 7.07 3.51
C ILE A 140 1.93 6.56 4.14
N VAL A 141 1.02 7.46 4.48
CA VAL A 141 -0.30 7.10 5.02
C VAL A 141 -1.06 6.21 4.05
N ARG A 142 -1.09 6.58 2.76
CA ARG A 142 -1.72 5.76 1.72
C ARG A 142 -1.12 4.36 1.64
N ASP A 143 0.22 4.22 1.68
CA ASP A 143 0.89 2.93 1.60
C ASP A 143 0.45 1.99 2.73
N TYR A 144 0.38 2.50 3.97
CA TYR A 144 -0.02 1.72 5.13
C TYR A 144 -1.50 1.31 5.07
N PHE A 145 -2.40 2.25 4.75
CA PHE A 145 -3.83 1.94 4.62
C PHE A 145 -4.09 0.92 3.51
N SER A 146 -3.46 1.09 2.36
CA SER A 146 -3.56 0.11 1.26
C SER A 146 -3.07 -1.26 1.69
N GLY A 147 -1.94 -1.36 2.39
CA GLY A 147 -1.42 -2.63 2.88
C GLY A 147 -2.33 -3.33 3.88
N ILE A 148 -2.95 -2.56 4.79
CA ILE A 148 -3.95 -3.10 5.72
C ILE A 148 -5.17 -3.64 4.96
N LEU A 149 -5.73 -2.87 4.02
CA LEU A 149 -6.90 -3.28 3.24
C LEU A 149 -6.61 -4.51 2.40
N MET A 150 -5.48 -4.55 1.69
CA MET A 150 -5.05 -5.72 0.91
C MET A 150 -4.97 -6.99 1.75
N THR A 151 -4.49 -6.87 2.99
CA THR A 151 -4.39 -8.00 3.92
C THR A 151 -5.77 -8.41 4.47
N VAL A 152 -6.62 -7.45 4.83
CA VAL A 152 -7.97 -7.72 5.37
C VAL A 152 -8.89 -8.30 4.31
N GLU A 153 -8.82 -7.79 3.07
CA GLU A 153 -9.60 -8.27 1.93
C GLU A 153 -9.02 -9.54 1.31
N ASP A 154 -7.85 -9.99 1.78
CA ASP A 154 -7.19 -11.18 1.27
C ASP A 154 -7.02 -11.15 -0.26
N GLN A 155 -6.58 -10.00 -0.81
CA GLN A 155 -6.49 -9.81 -2.27
C GLN A 155 -5.46 -10.75 -2.91
N TYR A 156 -4.33 -10.99 -2.27
CA TYR A 156 -3.30 -11.96 -2.64
C TYR A 156 -2.42 -12.30 -1.43
N ASN A 157 -1.75 -13.44 -1.50
CA ASN A 157 -0.88 -13.97 -0.46
C ASN A 157 0.54 -14.25 -0.96
N VAL A 158 1.45 -14.45 -0.03
CA VAL A 158 2.80 -14.94 -0.36
C VAL A 158 2.69 -16.28 -1.07
N GLY A 159 3.33 -16.41 -2.23
CA GLY A 159 3.26 -17.56 -3.11
C GLY A 159 2.28 -17.41 -4.28
N ASP A 160 1.36 -16.44 -4.24
CA ASP A 160 0.47 -16.17 -5.36
C ASP A 160 1.24 -15.55 -6.54
N SER A 161 0.85 -15.94 -7.75
CA SER A 161 1.27 -15.27 -8.97
C SER A 161 0.33 -14.09 -9.23
N VAL A 162 0.90 -12.89 -9.33
CA VAL A 162 0.13 -11.66 -9.50
C VAL A 162 0.66 -10.83 -10.66
N THR A 163 -0.23 -10.04 -11.26
CA THR A 163 0.12 -8.99 -12.21
C THR A 163 -0.22 -7.64 -11.60
N VAL A 164 0.79 -6.78 -11.46
CA VAL A 164 0.67 -5.42 -10.92
C VAL A 164 1.33 -4.45 -11.91
N GLY A 165 0.58 -3.47 -12.40
CA GLY A 165 1.11 -2.46 -13.33
C GLY A 165 1.73 -3.04 -14.60
N GLY A 166 1.21 -4.16 -15.09
CA GLY A 166 1.74 -4.87 -16.28
C GLY A 166 2.93 -5.81 -16.00
N MET A 167 3.45 -5.84 -14.78
CA MET A 167 4.53 -6.74 -14.35
C MET A 167 3.93 -7.97 -13.69
N THR A 168 4.33 -9.16 -14.11
CA THR A 168 3.84 -10.43 -13.55
C THR A 168 4.95 -11.12 -12.76
N GLY A 169 4.60 -11.67 -11.60
CA GLY A 169 5.55 -12.42 -10.78
C GLY A 169 4.90 -13.09 -9.58
N VAL A 170 5.70 -13.87 -8.85
CA VAL A 170 5.28 -14.56 -7.62
C VAL A 170 5.56 -13.69 -6.41
N VAL A 171 4.57 -13.52 -5.54
CA VAL A 171 4.67 -12.72 -4.31
C VAL A 171 5.60 -13.41 -3.33
N GLU A 172 6.67 -12.73 -2.92
CA GLU A 172 7.65 -13.21 -1.93
C GLU A 172 7.37 -12.68 -0.53
N GLU A 173 6.90 -11.43 -0.45
CA GLU A 173 6.69 -10.75 0.82
C GLU A 173 5.60 -9.68 0.69
N VAL A 174 4.69 -9.65 1.64
CA VAL A 174 3.70 -8.59 1.83
C VAL A 174 3.91 -7.97 3.20
N THR A 175 4.25 -6.69 3.23
CA THR A 175 4.35 -5.91 4.47
C THR A 175 3.25 -4.86 4.52
N MET A 176 3.11 -4.17 5.65
CA MET A 176 2.13 -3.08 5.78
C MET A 176 2.34 -1.95 4.76
N ARG A 177 3.58 -1.73 4.27
CA ARG A 177 3.91 -0.61 3.40
C ARG A 177 4.24 -1.00 1.96
N LEU A 178 4.81 -2.17 1.75
CA LEU A 178 5.28 -2.60 0.44
C LEU A 178 4.98 -4.06 0.19
N THR A 179 4.80 -4.39 -1.08
CA THR A 179 4.74 -5.75 -1.61
C THR A 179 5.97 -6.01 -2.45
N ARG A 180 6.57 -7.19 -2.28
CA ARG A 180 7.70 -7.68 -3.06
C ARG A 180 7.28 -8.92 -3.82
N PHE A 181 7.52 -8.93 -5.13
CA PHE A 181 7.29 -10.11 -5.95
C PHE A 181 8.42 -10.29 -6.96
N ARG A 182 8.62 -11.52 -7.41
CA ARG A 182 9.69 -11.91 -8.32
C ARG A 182 9.13 -12.29 -9.68
N GLY A 183 9.64 -11.65 -10.72
CA GLY A 183 9.36 -12.00 -12.12
C GLY A 183 9.98 -13.32 -12.53
N ALA A 184 9.51 -13.86 -13.64
CA ALA A 184 10.02 -15.12 -14.20
C ALA A 184 11.50 -15.05 -14.63
N ASP A 185 12.00 -13.86 -14.92
CA ASP A 185 13.40 -13.55 -15.22
C ASP A 185 14.29 -13.40 -13.98
N GLY A 186 13.71 -13.55 -12.77
CA GLY A 186 14.39 -13.37 -11.49
C GLY A 186 14.41 -11.92 -10.98
N THR A 187 13.90 -10.96 -11.73
CA THR A 187 13.80 -9.56 -11.29
C THR A 187 12.91 -9.44 -10.07
N VAL A 188 13.40 -8.76 -9.03
CA VAL A 188 12.61 -8.48 -7.82
C VAL A 188 11.98 -7.09 -7.94
N PHE A 189 10.66 -7.05 -7.97
CA PHE A 189 9.87 -5.83 -7.95
C PHE A 189 9.50 -5.49 -6.50
N ILE A 190 9.72 -4.23 -6.12
CA ILE A 190 9.37 -3.71 -4.79
C ILE A 190 8.45 -2.52 -5.00
N ILE A 191 7.18 -2.68 -4.67
CA ILE A 191 6.16 -1.67 -4.93
C ILE A 191 5.55 -1.21 -3.61
N PRO A 192 5.46 0.10 -3.35
CA PRO A 192 4.65 0.64 -2.26
C PRO A 192 3.19 0.26 -2.44
N ASN A 193 2.53 -0.19 -1.37
CA ASN A 193 1.15 -0.68 -1.47
C ASN A 193 0.17 0.41 -1.96
N GLY A 194 0.44 1.68 -1.65
CA GLY A 194 -0.36 2.81 -2.12
C GLY A 194 -0.30 3.07 -3.64
N ASP A 195 0.68 2.49 -4.33
CA ASP A 195 0.83 2.60 -5.78
C ASP A 195 0.16 1.43 -6.51
N ILE A 196 -0.26 0.38 -5.79
CA ILE A 196 -0.99 -0.76 -6.34
C ILE A 196 -2.46 -0.36 -6.47
N ARG A 197 -2.88 0.02 -7.69
CA ARG A 197 -4.27 0.41 -7.99
C ARG A 197 -5.07 -0.71 -8.63
N LEU A 198 -4.39 -1.60 -9.32
CA LEU A 198 -4.97 -2.74 -10.00
C LEU A 198 -4.06 -3.93 -9.79
N VAL A 199 -4.62 -5.02 -9.30
CA VAL A 199 -3.93 -6.30 -9.18
C VAL A 199 -4.74 -7.38 -9.88
N GLY A 200 -4.09 -8.18 -10.71
CA GLY A 200 -4.64 -9.42 -11.25
C GLY A 200 -4.03 -10.59 -10.48
N ASN A 201 -4.84 -11.33 -9.74
CA ASN A 201 -4.39 -12.56 -9.09
C ASN A 201 -4.57 -13.73 -10.05
N LEU A 202 -3.45 -14.35 -10.44
CA LEU A 202 -3.42 -15.46 -11.39
C LEU A 202 -3.48 -16.85 -10.71
N SER A 203 -3.49 -16.86 -9.36
CA SER A 203 -3.48 -18.10 -8.57
C SER A 203 -4.82 -18.45 -7.95
N ARG A 204 -5.84 -17.58 -8.07
CA ARG A 204 -7.14 -17.77 -7.43
C ARG A 204 -8.22 -18.28 -8.37
N GLY A 205 -9.06 -19.15 -7.82
CA GLY A 205 -10.23 -19.68 -8.49
C GLY A 205 -9.88 -20.61 -9.65
N TRP A 206 -10.27 -20.22 -10.84
CA TRP A 206 -10.01 -20.97 -12.09
C TRP A 206 -9.14 -20.15 -13.03
N ALA A 207 -8.50 -20.83 -13.98
CA ALA A 207 -7.74 -20.23 -15.05
C ALA A 207 -8.18 -20.81 -16.40
N ARG A 208 -7.92 -20.08 -17.46
CA ARG A 208 -8.19 -20.54 -18.82
C ARG A 208 -6.87 -20.59 -19.60
N ALA A 209 -6.54 -21.78 -20.08
CA ALA A 209 -5.53 -21.95 -21.12
C ALA A 209 -6.12 -21.43 -22.44
N ILE A 210 -5.43 -20.52 -23.10
CA ILE A 210 -5.86 -19.91 -24.36
C ILE A 210 -4.74 -20.12 -25.36
N VAL A 211 -5.07 -20.73 -26.50
CA VAL A 211 -4.14 -20.92 -27.59
C VAL A 211 -4.74 -20.33 -28.87
N ASP A 212 -4.05 -19.37 -29.42
CA ASP A 212 -4.33 -18.80 -30.73
C ASP A 212 -3.43 -19.50 -31.76
N LEU A 213 -4.07 -20.11 -32.74
CA LEU A 213 -3.44 -20.84 -33.81
C LEU A 213 -3.60 -20.03 -35.10
N THR A 214 -2.50 -19.47 -35.61
CA THR A 214 -2.50 -18.71 -36.84
C THR A 214 -2.13 -19.66 -37.98
N LEU A 215 -3.06 -19.90 -38.86
CA LEU A 215 -2.97 -20.83 -40.00
C LEU A 215 -2.86 -20.03 -41.30
N PRO A 216 -2.16 -20.55 -42.34
CA PRO A 216 -2.16 -19.92 -43.64
C PRO A 216 -3.58 -19.90 -44.22
N GLY A 217 -4.04 -18.74 -44.67
CA GLY A 217 -5.39 -18.54 -45.19
C GLY A 217 -5.56 -18.93 -46.67
N ALA A 218 -4.47 -19.11 -47.38
CA ALA A 218 -4.50 -19.35 -48.81
C ALA A 218 -4.57 -20.85 -49.15
N GLY A 219 -5.73 -21.28 -49.54
CA GLY A 219 -5.94 -22.54 -50.23
C GLY A 219 -6.72 -23.55 -49.41
N ALA A 220 -8.03 -23.42 -49.43
CA ALA A 220 -9.00 -24.50 -49.40
C ALA A 220 -8.79 -25.71 -48.46
N ALA A 221 -8.15 -25.54 -47.32
CA ALA A 221 -8.42 -26.43 -46.20
C ALA A 221 -9.84 -26.12 -45.76
N ASP A 222 -10.74 -27.09 -45.89
CA ASP A 222 -12.07 -27.00 -45.37
C ASP A 222 -11.99 -26.60 -43.88
N LEU A 223 -12.52 -25.43 -43.53
CA LEU A 223 -12.50 -24.91 -42.14
C LEU A 223 -13.08 -25.92 -41.16
N ASP A 224 -14.01 -26.76 -41.61
CA ASP A 224 -14.63 -27.78 -40.77
C ASP A 224 -13.64 -28.93 -40.51
N THR A 225 -12.81 -29.28 -41.44
CA THR A 225 -11.71 -30.23 -41.24
C THR A 225 -10.69 -29.71 -40.25
N VAL A 226 -10.27 -28.45 -40.38
CA VAL A 226 -9.35 -27.78 -39.43
C VAL A 226 -9.94 -27.76 -38.02
N ARG A 227 -11.23 -27.39 -37.88
CA ARG A 227 -11.94 -27.40 -36.61
C ARG A 227 -11.97 -28.78 -35.98
N GLY A 228 -12.25 -29.81 -36.76
CA GLY A 228 -12.28 -31.20 -36.31
C GLY A 228 -10.94 -31.67 -35.76
N VAL A 229 -9.84 -31.36 -36.47
CA VAL A 229 -8.48 -31.73 -36.04
C VAL A 229 -8.10 -31.01 -34.74
N ILE A 230 -8.34 -29.72 -34.66
CA ILE A 230 -8.04 -28.93 -33.44
C ILE A 230 -8.88 -29.41 -32.26
N ALA A 231 -10.17 -29.67 -32.47
CA ALA A 231 -11.08 -30.13 -31.39
C ALA A 231 -10.68 -31.53 -30.89
N ALA A 232 -10.30 -32.45 -31.79
CA ALA A 232 -9.83 -33.78 -31.42
C ALA A 232 -8.54 -33.71 -30.58
N ALA A 233 -7.54 -32.94 -31.05
CA ALA A 233 -6.28 -32.77 -30.34
C ALA A 233 -6.48 -32.11 -28.96
N ALA A 234 -7.33 -31.11 -28.89
CA ALA A 234 -7.65 -30.45 -27.61
C ALA A 234 -8.35 -31.40 -26.63
N HIS A 235 -9.23 -32.27 -27.13
CA HIS A 235 -9.91 -33.30 -26.33
C HIS A 235 -8.91 -34.36 -25.83
N GLU A 236 -7.98 -34.78 -26.65
CA GLU A 236 -6.92 -35.72 -26.28
C GLU A 236 -6.05 -35.15 -25.14
N VAL A 237 -5.63 -33.90 -25.25
CA VAL A 237 -4.88 -33.22 -24.17
C VAL A 237 -5.69 -33.13 -22.90
N ALA A 238 -6.97 -32.74 -22.97
CA ALA A 238 -7.85 -32.58 -21.81
C ALA A 238 -8.07 -33.91 -21.09
N THR A 239 -8.10 -35.03 -21.80
CA THR A 239 -8.33 -36.39 -21.27
C THR A 239 -7.03 -37.13 -20.95
N SER A 240 -5.88 -36.55 -21.26
CA SER A 240 -4.58 -37.17 -20.99
C SER A 240 -4.36 -37.34 -19.47
N PRO A 241 -3.60 -38.37 -19.02
CA PRO A 241 -3.34 -38.61 -17.61
C PRO A 241 -2.73 -37.43 -16.86
N ALA A 242 -2.04 -36.54 -17.56
CA ALA A 242 -1.42 -35.35 -17.00
C ALA A 242 -2.43 -34.23 -16.63
N PHE A 243 -3.57 -34.15 -17.32
CA PHE A 243 -4.49 -33.03 -17.18
C PHE A 243 -5.96 -33.41 -16.87
N ALA A 244 -6.34 -34.71 -17.01
CA ALA A 244 -7.73 -35.17 -16.85
C ALA A 244 -8.36 -34.81 -15.50
N GLY A 245 -7.57 -34.69 -14.40
CA GLY A 245 -8.05 -34.28 -13.09
C GLY A 245 -8.07 -32.78 -12.85
N HIS A 246 -7.56 -31.98 -13.79
CA HIS A 246 -7.34 -30.54 -13.65
C HIS A 246 -8.18 -29.70 -14.60
N CYS A 247 -8.77 -30.33 -15.62
CA CYS A 247 -9.69 -29.68 -16.55
C CYS A 247 -11.11 -29.77 -16.00
N THR A 248 -11.76 -28.64 -15.81
CA THR A 248 -13.10 -28.55 -15.20
C THR A 248 -14.21 -28.66 -16.26
N GLU A 249 -13.91 -28.27 -17.50
CA GLU A 249 -14.84 -28.26 -18.62
C GLU A 249 -14.19 -28.86 -19.86
N PRO A 250 -14.96 -29.35 -20.82
CA PRO A 250 -14.43 -29.80 -22.10
C PRO A 250 -13.79 -28.62 -22.88
N PRO A 251 -12.83 -28.88 -23.77
CA PRO A 251 -12.22 -27.83 -24.58
C PRO A 251 -13.27 -27.16 -25.48
N VAL A 252 -13.17 -25.82 -25.54
CA VAL A 252 -14.07 -25.02 -26.36
C VAL A 252 -13.29 -24.40 -27.48
N LEU A 253 -13.64 -24.75 -28.71
CA LEU A 253 -13.16 -24.04 -29.89
C LEU A 253 -14.02 -22.79 -30.08
N VAL A 254 -13.44 -21.62 -29.77
CA VAL A 254 -14.15 -20.32 -29.83
C VAL A 254 -14.42 -19.94 -31.31
N GLY A 255 -13.66 -20.53 -32.24
CA GLY A 255 -13.81 -20.30 -33.67
C GLY A 255 -12.83 -19.28 -34.23
N LEU A 256 -13.19 -18.72 -35.36
CA LEU A 256 -12.36 -17.75 -36.08
C LEU A 256 -12.29 -16.42 -35.34
N GLN A 257 -11.09 -16.00 -34.96
CA GLN A 257 -10.86 -14.71 -34.29
C GLN A 257 -10.53 -13.60 -35.28
N CYS A 258 -9.71 -13.93 -36.25
CA CYS A 258 -9.31 -13.02 -37.31
C CYS A 258 -9.11 -13.80 -38.62
N ALA A 259 -9.48 -13.20 -39.73
CA ALA A 259 -9.19 -13.71 -41.06
C ALA A 259 -8.63 -12.57 -41.89
N ASP A 260 -7.47 -12.76 -42.45
CA ASP A 260 -6.82 -11.86 -43.40
C ASP A 260 -6.64 -12.59 -44.73
N SER A 261 -6.23 -11.90 -45.78
CA SER A 261 -6.00 -12.48 -47.12
C SER A 261 -4.98 -13.63 -47.13
N THR A 262 -4.11 -13.68 -46.11
CA THR A 262 -2.99 -14.63 -46.01
C THR A 262 -3.08 -15.58 -44.83
N THR A 263 -3.80 -15.20 -43.77
CA THR A 263 -3.82 -15.99 -42.53
C THR A 263 -5.23 -15.98 -41.87
N ILE A 264 -5.51 -17.07 -41.17
CA ILE A 264 -6.67 -17.22 -40.30
C ILE A 264 -6.19 -17.56 -38.89
N THR A 265 -6.79 -16.94 -37.89
CA THR A 265 -6.49 -17.23 -36.47
C THR A 265 -7.68 -17.91 -35.84
N MET A 266 -7.48 -19.10 -35.31
CA MET A 266 -8.47 -19.87 -34.58
C MET A 266 -8.07 -19.96 -33.12
N ARG A 267 -9.04 -19.75 -32.20
CA ARG A 267 -8.83 -19.82 -30.77
C ARG A 267 -9.45 -21.05 -30.18
N VAL A 268 -8.64 -21.80 -29.44
CA VAL A 268 -9.09 -22.87 -28.55
C VAL A 268 -8.83 -22.52 -27.13
N THR A 269 -9.78 -22.81 -26.23
CA THR A 269 -9.69 -22.52 -24.81
C THR A 269 -10.06 -23.73 -23.99
N LEU A 270 -9.40 -23.86 -22.82
CA LEU A 270 -9.67 -24.93 -21.88
C LEU A 270 -9.61 -24.41 -20.45
N LEU A 271 -10.65 -24.71 -19.66
CA LEU A 271 -10.74 -24.29 -18.27
C LEU A 271 -9.97 -25.25 -17.38
N THR A 272 -9.15 -24.70 -16.48
CA THR A 272 -8.27 -25.49 -15.61
C THR A 272 -8.02 -24.80 -14.28
N ILE A 273 -7.33 -25.47 -13.36
CA ILE A 273 -6.82 -24.84 -12.14
C ILE A 273 -5.64 -23.92 -12.48
N PRO A 274 -5.44 -22.84 -11.72
CA PRO A 274 -4.42 -21.83 -12.00
C PRO A 274 -3.01 -22.39 -12.21
N SER A 275 -2.58 -23.33 -11.37
CA SER A 275 -1.23 -23.93 -11.43
C SER A 275 -0.96 -24.71 -12.70
N GLN A 276 -2.00 -25.18 -13.41
CA GLN A 276 -1.88 -25.95 -14.64
C GLN A 276 -2.10 -25.11 -15.90
N ARG A 277 -2.41 -23.81 -15.79
CA ARG A 277 -2.67 -22.96 -16.95
C ARG A 277 -1.53 -22.95 -17.96
N ASP A 278 -0.32 -22.69 -17.49
CA ASP A 278 0.85 -22.55 -18.38
C ASP A 278 1.36 -23.90 -18.91
N PRO A 279 1.46 -24.97 -18.11
CA PRO A 279 1.70 -26.32 -18.64
C PRO A 279 0.67 -26.75 -19.66
N LEU A 280 -0.61 -26.57 -19.38
CA LEU A 280 -1.70 -26.93 -20.28
C LEU A 280 -1.70 -26.11 -21.57
N THR A 281 -1.40 -24.80 -21.48
CA THR A 281 -1.29 -23.92 -22.66
C THR A 281 -0.17 -24.41 -23.60
N ARG A 282 0.98 -24.85 -23.06
CA ARG A 282 2.08 -25.40 -23.85
C ARG A 282 1.69 -26.72 -24.50
N ALA A 283 1.17 -27.65 -23.69
CA ALA A 283 0.76 -28.97 -24.19
C ALA A 283 -0.35 -28.87 -25.28
N LEU A 284 -1.32 -27.97 -25.05
CA LEU A 284 -2.41 -27.72 -25.99
C LEU A 284 -1.89 -27.13 -27.29
N ARG A 285 -0.94 -26.19 -27.25
CA ARG A 285 -0.31 -25.63 -28.45
C ARG A 285 0.49 -26.67 -29.21
N GLU A 286 1.30 -27.46 -28.52
CA GLU A 286 2.14 -28.50 -29.11
C GLU A 286 1.27 -29.57 -29.78
N ALA A 287 0.31 -30.14 -29.07
CA ALA A 287 -0.56 -31.19 -29.61
C ALA A 287 -1.40 -30.69 -30.78
N THR A 288 -1.93 -29.49 -30.75
CA THR A 288 -2.72 -28.93 -31.84
C THR A 288 -1.87 -28.66 -33.08
N LEU A 289 -0.64 -28.15 -32.95
CA LEU A 289 0.27 -27.93 -34.04
C LEU A 289 0.71 -29.27 -34.66
N GLU A 290 1.02 -30.28 -33.84
CA GLU A 290 1.40 -31.62 -34.28
C GLU A 290 0.26 -32.30 -35.04
N ALA A 291 -0.98 -32.21 -34.54
CA ALA A 291 -2.16 -32.75 -35.20
C ALA A 291 -2.42 -32.07 -36.56
N LEU A 292 -2.27 -30.76 -36.64
CA LEU A 292 -2.40 -30.02 -37.91
C LEU A 292 -1.30 -30.37 -38.91
N ALA A 293 -0.07 -30.57 -38.45
CA ALA A 293 1.04 -31.02 -39.30
C ALA A 293 0.81 -32.43 -39.84
N LYS A 294 0.36 -33.39 -39.02
CA LYS A 294 -0.02 -34.75 -39.43
C LYS A 294 -1.15 -34.75 -40.45
N ALA A 295 -2.09 -33.84 -40.35
CA ALA A 295 -3.19 -33.66 -41.28
C ALA A 295 -2.79 -32.90 -42.58
N SER A 296 -1.51 -32.50 -42.72
CA SER A 296 -1.00 -31.66 -43.82
C SER A 296 -1.71 -30.29 -43.95
N LEU A 297 -2.28 -29.80 -42.85
CA LEU A 297 -2.97 -28.50 -42.73
C LEU A 297 -2.05 -27.39 -42.22
N TRP A 298 -0.85 -27.74 -41.78
CA TRP A 298 0.19 -26.84 -41.35
C TRP A 298 1.43 -27.05 -42.21
N PRO A 299 2.09 -26.01 -42.78
CA PRO A 299 3.30 -26.18 -43.52
C PRO A 299 4.35 -26.85 -42.61
N ALA A 300 4.91 -27.94 -43.06
CA ALA A 300 6.09 -28.54 -42.45
C ALA A 300 7.16 -27.47 -42.33
N ALA A 301 7.85 -27.46 -41.18
CA ALA A 301 8.81 -26.42 -40.80
C ALA A 301 9.57 -25.88 -42.01
N VAL A 302 9.52 -24.57 -42.22
CA VAL A 302 10.37 -23.90 -43.20
C VAL A 302 11.80 -24.28 -42.83
N GLU A 303 12.46 -25.07 -43.64
CA GLU A 303 13.89 -25.34 -43.49
C GLU A 303 14.61 -24.01 -43.28
N PRO A 304 15.45 -23.87 -42.25
CA PRO A 304 16.22 -22.66 -42.08
C PRO A 304 16.98 -22.40 -43.40
N PRO A 305 17.02 -21.12 -43.86
CA PRO A 305 17.72 -20.79 -45.08
C PRO A 305 19.13 -21.35 -45.01
N ALA A 306 19.49 -22.17 -46.00
CA ALA A 306 20.81 -22.78 -46.08
C ALA A 306 21.85 -21.69 -45.90
N THR A 307 22.69 -21.85 -44.89
CA THR A 307 23.83 -20.94 -44.63
C THR A 307 24.62 -20.85 -45.91
N PRO A 308 24.81 -19.67 -46.52
CA PRO A 308 25.66 -19.57 -47.70
C PRO A 308 27.03 -20.09 -47.33
N ALA A 309 27.50 -21.10 -48.12
CA ALA A 309 28.85 -21.62 -48.00
C ALA A 309 29.85 -20.47 -48.20
N ALA A 310 30.77 -20.33 -47.23
CA ALA A 310 31.82 -19.35 -47.19
C ALA A 310 32.84 -19.52 -48.34
#